data_48c373b36e5fae8e87dd00fb1e71286a
#
_entry.id   48c373b36e5fae8e87dd00fb1e71286a
#
_cell.length_a   1.000
_cell.length_b   1.000
_cell.length_c   1.000
_cell.angle_alpha   90.00
_cell.angle_beta   90.00
_cell.angle_gamma   90.00
#
_symmetry.space_group_name_H-M   'P 1'
#
loop_
_entity.id
_entity.type
_entity.pdbx_description
1 polymer ?
#
loop_
_entity_poly.entity_id
_entity_poly.type
_entity_poly.pdbx_seq_one_letter_code
_entity_poly.pdbx_strand_id
1 'polypeptide(L)'
;MTENVLKLLIQEAVKSSMRNREKEQTSTLRMAISEIQREEIDKRSVLSDHEITTILQRMIKQRKDSFNQFNSAGREELALKEAREIEILSEFLPAQ
;
A
#
# COMPACT_ATOMS: atom_id res chain seq x y z
N MET A 1 -8.65 3.64 -23.05
CA MET A 1 -9.43 2.79 -22.15
C MET A 1 -8.89 2.90 -20.75
N THR A 2 -9.74 3.20 -19.79
CA THR A 2 -9.32 3.31 -18.40
C THR A 2 -9.16 1.92 -17.80
N GLU A 3 -8.00 1.63 -17.31
CA GLU A 3 -7.76 0.33 -16.69
C GLU A 3 -8.10 0.37 -15.22
N ASN A 4 -8.77 -0.67 -14.73
CA ASN A 4 -9.22 -0.81 -13.36
C ASN A 4 -8.83 -2.17 -12.82
N VAL A 5 -7.60 -2.58 -13.10
CA VAL A 5 -7.10 -3.91 -12.72
C VAL A 5 -6.35 -3.88 -11.40
N LEU A 6 -5.75 -2.74 -11.08
CA LEU A 6 -4.86 -2.65 -9.93
C LEU A 6 -5.56 -2.93 -8.62
N LYS A 7 -6.76 -2.38 -8.43
CA LYS A 7 -7.55 -2.65 -7.23
C LYS A 7 -7.81 -4.14 -7.06
N LEU A 8 -8.18 -4.79 -8.18
CA LEU A 8 -8.45 -6.22 -8.16
C LEU A 8 -7.20 -7.03 -7.80
N LEU A 9 -6.06 -6.64 -8.35
CA LEU A 9 -4.79 -7.30 -8.04
C LEU A 9 -4.45 -7.17 -6.56
N ILE A 10 -4.67 -6.00 -5.98
CA ILE A 10 -4.41 -5.79 -4.56
C ILE A 10 -5.38 -6.63 -3.72
N GLN A 11 -6.66 -6.66 -4.09
CA GLN A 11 -7.67 -7.49 -3.39
C GLN A 11 -7.31 -8.97 -3.43
N GLU A 12 -6.85 -9.46 -4.58
CA GLU A 12 -6.42 -10.85 -4.71
C GLU A 12 -5.18 -11.13 -3.88
N ALA A 13 -4.27 -10.16 -3.80
CA ALA A 13 -3.07 -10.31 -2.97
C ALA A 13 -3.43 -10.36 -1.48
N VAL A 14 -4.46 -9.62 -1.06
CA VAL A 14 -4.95 -9.70 0.32
C VAL A 14 -5.40 -11.13 0.62
N LYS A 15 -6.23 -11.71 -0.27
CA LYS A 15 -6.74 -13.07 -0.08
C LYS A 15 -5.60 -14.09 -0.03
N SER A 16 -4.63 -13.95 -0.94
CA SER A 16 -3.49 -14.85 -0.99
C SER A 16 -2.65 -14.76 0.28
N SER A 17 -2.40 -13.55 0.76
CA SER A 17 -1.60 -13.35 1.97
C SER A 17 -2.32 -13.91 3.20
N MET A 18 -3.64 -13.82 3.23
CA MET A 18 -4.44 -14.42 4.33
C MET A 18 -4.30 -15.94 4.32
N ARG A 19 -4.41 -16.55 3.15
CA ARG A 19 -4.25 -18.01 3.02
C ARG A 19 -2.87 -18.48 3.45
N ASN A 20 -1.85 -17.67 3.15
CA ASN A 20 -0.46 -17.99 3.47
C ASN A 20 -0.04 -17.52 4.87
N ARG A 21 -0.96 -16.92 5.60
CA ARG A 21 -0.73 -16.42 6.97
C ARG A 21 0.38 -15.37 7.04
N GLU A 22 0.47 -14.56 6.02
CA GLU A 22 1.42 -13.44 5.95
C GLU A 22 0.76 -12.19 6.55
N LYS A 23 0.82 -12.09 7.86
CA LYS A 23 0.06 -11.07 8.61
C LYS A 23 0.43 -9.65 8.24
N GLU A 24 1.71 -9.39 8.11
CA GLU A 24 2.19 -8.04 7.79
C GLU A 24 1.73 -7.61 6.41
N GLN A 25 1.84 -8.52 5.44
CA GLN A 25 1.41 -8.25 4.08
C GLN A 25 -0.09 -8.01 4.02
N THR A 26 -0.86 -8.84 4.70
CA THR A 26 -2.31 -8.70 4.77
C THR A 26 -2.69 -7.34 5.36
N SER A 27 -2.08 -6.97 6.47
CA SER A 27 -2.37 -5.72 7.16
C SER A 27 -2.05 -4.51 6.27
N THR A 28 -0.88 -4.51 5.64
CA THR A 28 -0.44 -3.40 4.79
C THR A 28 -1.36 -3.25 3.58
N LEU A 29 -1.68 -4.36 2.92
CA LEU A 29 -2.55 -4.31 1.74
C LEU A 29 -3.98 -3.92 2.09
N ARG A 30 -4.47 -4.31 3.26
CA ARG A 30 -5.78 -3.88 3.72
C ARG A 30 -5.83 -2.37 3.95
N MET A 31 -4.74 -1.79 4.45
CA MET A 31 -4.66 -0.34 4.59
C MET A 31 -4.75 0.34 3.22
N ALA A 32 -4.09 -0.23 2.22
CA ALA A 32 -4.17 0.31 0.85
C ALA A 32 -5.60 0.25 0.32
N ILE A 33 -6.29 -0.88 0.51
CA ILE A 33 -7.69 -1.02 0.09
C ILE A 33 -8.57 0.00 0.80
N SER A 34 -8.34 0.23 2.09
CA SER A 34 -9.12 1.21 2.86
C SER A 34 -8.95 2.62 2.31
N GLU A 35 -7.72 2.99 1.94
CA GLU A 35 -7.46 4.30 1.35
C GLU A 35 -8.12 4.45 -0.01
N ILE A 36 -8.08 3.39 -0.81
CA ILE A 36 -8.74 3.39 -2.13
C ILE A 36 -10.25 3.57 -1.96
N GLN A 37 -10.85 2.80 -1.05
CA GLN A 37 -12.29 2.87 -0.84
C GLN A 37 -12.74 4.22 -0.31
N ARG A 38 -11.95 4.81 0.58
CA ARG A 38 -12.24 6.15 1.11
C ARG A 38 -12.30 7.17 -0.01
N GLU A 39 -11.32 7.13 -0.91
CA GLU A 39 -11.26 8.07 -2.01
C GLU A 39 -12.38 7.83 -3.02
N GLU A 40 -12.76 6.58 -3.24
CA GLU A 40 -13.89 6.25 -4.10
C GLU A 40 -15.19 6.81 -3.55
N ILE A 41 -15.37 6.73 -2.24
CA ILE A 41 -16.55 7.30 -1.59
C ILE A 41 -16.56 8.82 -1.74
N ASP A 42 -15.42 9.47 -1.49
CA ASP A 42 -15.33 10.93 -1.60
C ASP A 42 -15.58 11.42 -3.01
N LYS A 43 -15.07 10.71 -4.00
CA LYS A 43 -15.25 11.08 -5.40
C LYS A 43 -16.54 10.57 -6.00
N ARG A 44 -17.19 9.64 -5.34
CA ARG A 44 -18.39 8.95 -5.82
C ARG A 44 -18.16 8.28 -7.17
N SER A 45 -16.97 7.70 -7.35
CA SER A 45 -16.60 7.00 -8.57
C SER A 45 -15.50 6.00 -8.31
N VAL A 46 -15.38 5.03 -9.22
CA VAL A 46 -14.31 4.04 -9.18
C VAL A 46 -13.00 4.71 -9.59
N LEU A 47 -11.92 4.40 -8.88
CA LEU A 47 -10.62 4.98 -9.21
C LEU A 47 -9.96 4.22 -10.34
N SER A 48 -9.25 4.96 -11.19
CA SER A 48 -8.41 4.37 -12.23
C SER A 48 -7.12 3.83 -11.61
N ASP A 49 -6.40 3.01 -12.38
CA ASP A 49 -5.10 2.50 -11.95
C ASP A 49 -4.12 3.63 -11.67
N HIS A 50 -4.18 4.69 -12.47
CA HIS A 50 -3.34 5.86 -12.26
C HIS A 50 -3.61 6.51 -10.90
N GLU A 51 -4.87 6.66 -10.55
CA GLU A 51 -5.24 7.25 -9.26
C GLU A 51 -4.82 6.36 -8.09
N ILE A 52 -4.94 5.05 -8.25
CA ILE A 52 -4.49 4.10 -7.23
C ILE A 52 -2.97 4.15 -7.07
N THR A 53 -2.24 4.26 -8.19
CA THR A 53 -0.79 4.41 -8.14
C THR A 53 -0.40 5.65 -7.33
N THR A 54 -1.12 6.75 -7.50
CA THR A 54 -0.88 7.97 -6.73
C THR A 54 -1.08 7.74 -5.24
N ILE A 55 -2.13 6.99 -4.88
CA ILE A 55 -2.38 6.64 -3.48
C ILE A 55 -1.22 5.82 -2.91
N LEU A 56 -0.77 4.81 -3.66
CA LEU A 56 0.33 3.96 -3.21
C LEU A 56 1.61 4.76 -3.03
N GLN A 57 1.89 5.69 -3.95
CA GLN A 57 3.07 6.54 -3.85
C GLN A 57 3.02 7.42 -2.61
N ARG A 58 1.84 7.97 -2.30
CA ARG A 58 1.66 8.77 -1.09
C ARG A 58 1.89 7.93 0.17
N MET A 59 1.34 6.71 0.19
CA MET A 59 1.51 5.81 1.33
C MET A 59 2.98 5.44 1.53
N ILE A 60 3.69 5.21 0.43
CA ILE A 60 5.12 4.89 0.48
C ILE A 60 5.91 6.08 1.01
N LYS A 61 5.60 7.28 0.54
CA LYS A 61 6.28 8.49 1.01
C LYS A 61 6.09 8.69 2.51
N GLN A 62 4.88 8.49 2.99
CA GLN A 62 4.59 8.60 4.43
C GLN A 62 5.44 7.61 5.24
N ARG A 63 5.60 6.39 4.71
CA ARG A 63 6.39 5.37 5.39
C ARG A 63 7.88 5.64 5.33
N LYS A 64 8.36 6.24 4.25
CA LYS A 64 9.76 6.66 4.17
C LYS A 64 10.07 7.74 5.21
N ASP A 65 9.16 8.68 5.39
CA ASP A 65 9.32 9.72 6.41
C ASP A 65 9.34 9.09 7.80
N SER A 66 8.44 8.15 8.07
CA SER A 66 8.41 7.44 9.34
C SER A 66 9.67 6.61 9.56
N PHE A 67 10.13 5.93 8.52
CA PHE A 67 11.38 5.16 8.57
C PHE A 67 12.54 6.04 9.02
N ASN A 68 12.68 7.21 8.40
CA ASN A 68 13.76 8.12 8.73
C ASN A 68 13.68 8.62 10.17
N GLN A 69 12.48 8.91 10.64
CA GLN A 69 12.26 9.36 12.01
C GLN A 69 12.61 8.26 13.02
N PHE A 70 12.13 7.05 12.80
CA PHE A 70 12.42 5.93 13.69
C PHE A 70 13.91 5.62 13.71
N ASN A 71 14.54 5.63 12.54
CA ASN A 71 15.95 5.35 12.42
C ASN A 71 16.79 6.40 13.17
N SER A 72 16.43 7.66 13.03
CA SER A 72 17.11 8.76 13.75
C SER A 72 16.94 8.67 15.25
N ALA A 73 15.81 8.12 15.70
CA ALA A 73 15.50 7.96 17.12
C ALA A 73 16.08 6.66 17.70
N GLY A 74 16.78 5.86 16.91
CA GLY A 74 17.33 4.59 17.36
C GLY A 74 16.31 3.50 17.51
N ARG A 75 15.15 3.67 16.90
CA ARG A 75 14.05 2.68 16.93
C ARG A 75 14.12 1.76 15.72
N GLU A 76 15.12 0.90 15.69
CA GLU A 76 15.40 0.08 14.51
C GLU A 76 14.28 -0.88 14.15
N GLU A 77 13.61 -1.47 15.12
CA GLU A 77 12.53 -2.42 14.85
C GLU A 77 11.35 -1.73 14.17
N LEU A 78 11.02 -0.52 14.62
CA LEU A 78 9.93 0.25 14.00
C LEU A 78 10.33 0.70 12.60
N ALA A 79 11.59 1.08 12.41
CA ALA A 79 12.09 1.46 11.09
C ALA A 79 12.02 0.26 10.13
N LEU A 80 12.40 -0.92 10.58
CA LEU A 80 12.35 -2.13 9.73
C LEU A 80 10.91 -2.46 9.32
N LYS A 81 9.97 -2.27 10.23
CA LYS A 81 8.56 -2.48 9.90
C LYS A 81 8.12 -1.56 8.76
N GLU A 82 8.50 -0.28 8.83
CA GLU A 82 8.18 0.68 7.77
C GLU A 82 8.82 0.27 6.45
N ALA A 83 10.07 -0.20 6.50
CA ALA A 83 10.77 -0.67 5.30
C ALA A 83 10.05 -1.86 4.65
N ARG A 84 9.56 -2.78 5.45
CA ARG A 84 8.82 -3.94 4.92
C ARG A 84 7.51 -3.51 4.27
N GLU A 85 6.81 -2.56 4.88
CA GLU A 85 5.57 -2.04 4.29
C GLU A 85 5.82 -1.34 2.96
N ILE A 86 6.92 -0.60 2.87
CA ILE A 86 7.33 0.04 1.61
C ILE A 86 7.53 -1.01 0.52
N GLU A 87 8.22 -2.10 0.84
CA GLU A 87 8.44 -3.18 -0.13
C GLU A 87 7.13 -3.78 -0.62
N ILE A 88 6.21 -4.04 0.32
CA ILE A 88 4.91 -4.63 -0.02
C ILE A 88 4.14 -3.72 -0.98
N LEU A 89 4.07 -2.44 -0.66
CA LEU A 89 3.34 -1.47 -1.49
C LEU A 89 4.01 -1.26 -2.85
N SER A 90 5.34 -1.28 -2.87
CA SER A 90 6.10 -1.03 -4.10
C SER A 90 5.89 -2.09 -5.17
N GLU A 91 5.51 -3.30 -4.77
CA GLU A 91 5.25 -4.38 -5.72
C GLU A 91 4.12 -4.06 -6.68
N PHE A 92 3.22 -3.15 -6.29
CA PHE A 92 2.07 -2.78 -7.11
C PHE A 92 2.28 -1.52 -7.94
N LEU A 93 3.46 -0.92 -7.84
CA LEU A 93 3.78 0.23 -8.67
C LEU A 93 4.26 -0.25 -10.04
N PRO A 94 3.96 0.53 -11.11
CA PRO A 94 4.46 0.16 -12.43
C PRO A 94 5.99 0.19 -12.46
N ALA A 95 6.56 -0.65 -13.31
CA ALA A 95 8.00 -0.67 -13.52
C ALA A 95 8.47 0.66 -14.12
N GLN A 96 9.62 1.12 -13.67
CA GLN A 96 10.22 2.35 -14.17
C GLN A 96 11.45 2.06 -14.99
#